data_a6c8a2f908897228e31975bb97d002a4
#
_entry.id   a6c8a2f908897228e31975bb97d002a4
#
_cell.length_a   1.000
_cell.length_b   1.000
_cell.length_c   1.000
_cell.angle_alpha   90.00
_cell.angle_beta   90.00
_cell.angle_gamma   90.00
#
_symmetry.space_group_name_H-M   'P 1'
#
loop_
_entity.id
_entity.type
_entity.pdbx_description
1 polymer ?
#
loop_
_entity_poly.entity_id
_entity_poly.type
_entity_poly.pdbx_seq_one_letter_code
_entity_poly.pdbx_strand_id
1 'polypeptide(L)'
;MRKTLTIVLCLLSFLQIQAQNRYYVANNNGTYQAIAVEDTHQMEFDAEQRLIAIKLVDGAVSQFATDKVDSISFVKPASGTALTYTEDFSVAFDDKDKNVYSEITETIITDELIDESGDFIENYSVSKVMDINFTHTGVTISPDIISGVNYTIVDGTHLMISSSSSKMAYRVQGNCSNGSLKIYSEKKFQLALNGLTLTNPKGPAINIQTGKTVYVTLATDKKNTLCDGEVYDEAPYMDGEPEDQKGTFFSEGQLIFSGTGTLNVKSYGGHGICSDDYIRVRSGNINILSAAKDGFNTNEQFRVGRMAASAPKITINADADGIDCGKGNVLIEAGDITVNSVDDGIVTSYDSLTDTTIDPSITIRGGFIKVNTTGEKGMAIKSNANYTQTGGIVQGKTLGNGSKVVNSERDFAFTGGKLTALVYGTVSSDSSSTAGVKCGGNCTITDGTIGVNCSGEGAKAINADGNVVIDNGNVTLLSTGDNYKDGAEDKKSRAVSSLSYTQNGGTVLMRSYDKAIVTTGAISLKGGILNAFSASDYALGVAAAQTGGWMLTKNGKE
;
A
#
# COMPACT_ATOMS: atom_id res chain seq x y z
N MET A 1 38.54 -11.33 -34.68
CA MET A 1 38.20 -12.69 -35.12
C MET A 1 37.51 -13.39 -33.96
N ARG A 2 36.20 -13.51 -34.00
CA ARG A 2 35.42 -14.27 -33.01
C ARG A 2 35.81 -15.74 -33.11
N LYS A 3 36.45 -16.29 -32.09
CA LYS A 3 36.59 -17.73 -31.92
C LYS A 3 35.43 -18.20 -31.07
N THR A 4 34.30 -18.42 -31.70
CA THR A 4 33.22 -19.16 -31.07
C THR A 4 33.62 -20.62 -31.09
N LEU A 5 33.91 -21.21 -29.94
CA LEU A 5 34.13 -22.65 -29.83
C LEU A 5 32.76 -23.31 -29.67
N THR A 6 32.14 -23.73 -30.77
CA THR A 6 30.92 -24.51 -30.76
C THR A 6 31.29 -25.96 -30.44
N ILE A 7 30.95 -26.44 -29.23
CA ILE A 7 31.07 -27.85 -28.92
C ILE A 7 29.79 -28.52 -29.38
N VAL A 8 29.82 -29.15 -30.54
CA VAL A 8 28.78 -30.08 -30.98
C VAL A 8 28.92 -31.34 -30.13
N LEU A 9 27.98 -31.62 -29.28
CA LEU A 9 27.92 -32.87 -28.53
C LEU A 9 27.60 -34.00 -29.49
N CYS A 10 28.66 -34.60 -30.11
CA CYS A 10 28.51 -35.85 -30.84
C CYS A 10 28.26 -36.98 -29.82
N LEU A 11 27.02 -37.37 -29.68
CA LEU A 11 26.61 -38.59 -28.97
C LEU A 11 27.16 -39.81 -29.73
N LEU A 12 28.30 -40.31 -29.29
CA LEU A 12 28.78 -41.65 -29.68
C LEU A 12 27.96 -42.68 -28.91
N SER A 13 27.04 -43.32 -29.62
CA SER A 13 26.36 -44.53 -29.20
C SER A 13 27.38 -45.66 -28.99
N PHE A 14 27.54 -46.18 -27.80
CA PHE A 14 27.74 -47.57 -27.44
C PHE A 14 28.12 -47.70 -25.96
N LEU A 15 27.16 -48.07 -25.19
CA LEU A 15 27.17 -49.06 -24.08
C LEU A 15 25.91 -48.86 -23.26
N GLN A 16 25.21 -49.95 -22.95
CA GLN A 16 24.05 -50.01 -22.06
C GLN A 16 24.43 -49.57 -20.65
N ILE A 17 24.45 -48.28 -20.42
CA ILE A 17 24.28 -47.67 -19.12
C ILE A 17 22.89 -47.07 -19.21
N GLN A 18 22.05 -47.25 -18.17
CA GLN A 18 20.77 -46.51 -18.09
C GLN A 18 21.09 -45.06 -18.39
N ALA A 19 20.69 -44.63 -19.58
CA ALA A 19 20.98 -43.28 -20.06
C ALA A 19 20.37 -42.29 -19.05
N GLN A 20 21.19 -41.58 -18.34
CA GLN A 20 20.75 -40.44 -17.57
C GLN A 20 20.34 -39.40 -18.61
N ASN A 21 19.04 -39.23 -18.81
CA ASN A 21 18.48 -38.29 -19.79
C ASN A 21 18.67 -36.82 -19.37
N ARG A 22 19.49 -36.57 -18.37
CA ARG A 22 19.70 -35.22 -17.81
C ARG A 22 21.16 -34.98 -17.46
N TYR A 23 21.59 -33.73 -17.65
CA TYR A 23 22.83 -33.25 -17.06
C TYR A 23 22.55 -32.13 -16.04
N TYR A 24 23.51 -31.89 -15.20
CA TYR A 24 23.42 -30.95 -14.09
C TYR A 24 24.49 -29.88 -14.22
N VAL A 25 24.07 -28.61 -14.18
CA VAL A 25 24.98 -27.47 -14.03
C VAL A 25 24.99 -27.10 -12.56
N ALA A 26 26.09 -27.40 -11.87
CA ALA A 26 26.26 -27.12 -10.46
C ALA A 26 27.04 -25.82 -10.26
N ASN A 27 26.57 -24.95 -9.37
CA ASN A 27 27.14 -23.65 -9.05
C ASN A 27 27.86 -23.69 -7.69
N ASN A 28 28.88 -22.85 -7.53
CA ASN A 28 29.67 -22.74 -6.30
C ASN A 28 28.91 -22.15 -5.10
N ASN A 29 27.69 -21.70 -5.29
CA ASN A 29 26.79 -21.25 -4.22
C ASN A 29 25.86 -22.37 -3.69
N GLY A 30 26.09 -23.62 -4.09
CA GLY A 30 25.28 -24.76 -3.69
C GLY A 30 23.93 -24.90 -4.43
N THR A 31 23.73 -24.18 -5.55
CA THR A 31 22.57 -24.38 -6.43
C THR A 31 22.94 -25.24 -7.63
N TYR A 32 21.97 -25.91 -8.25
CA TYR A 32 22.17 -26.63 -9.50
C TYR A 32 20.92 -26.59 -10.39
N GLN A 33 21.10 -26.61 -11.69
CA GLN A 33 20.03 -26.81 -12.66
C GLN A 33 20.12 -28.21 -13.26
N ALA A 34 18.99 -28.92 -13.32
CA ALA A 34 18.88 -30.20 -14.03
C ALA A 34 18.22 -29.94 -15.40
N ILE A 35 18.90 -30.30 -16.48
CA ILE A 35 18.45 -30.07 -17.84
C ILE A 35 18.36 -31.42 -18.57
N ALA A 36 17.22 -31.71 -19.18
CA ALA A 36 17.09 -32.89 -20.02
C ALA A 36 17.93 -32.73 -21.31
N VAL A 37 18.58 -33.80 -21.71
CA VAL A 37 19.41 -33.78 -22.92
C VAL A 37 18.56 -33.50 -24.16
N GLU A 38 17.35 -34.07 -24.20
CA GLU A 38 16.39 -33.89 -25.27
C GLU A 38 15.82 -32.47 -25.38
N ASP A 39 15.82 -31.75 -24.25
CA ASP A 39 15.37 -30.34 -24.19
C ASP A 39 16.49 -29.35 -24.60
N THR A 40 17.74 -29.83 -24.80
CA THR A 40 18.86 -28.96 -25.14
C THR A 40 19.02 -28.85 -26.65
N HIS A 41 18.89 -27.64 -27.18
CA HIS A 41 19.20 -27.35 -28.57
C HIS A 41 20.70 -27.10 -28.78
N GLN A 42 21.31 -26.27 -27.93
CA GLN A 42 22.71 -25.86 -28.05
C GLN A 42 23.30 -25.44 -26.70
N MET A 43 24.59 -25.69 -26.53
CA MET A 43 25.37 -25.12 -25.42
C MET A 43 26.54 -24.31 -26.00
N GLU A 44 26.67 -23.05 -25.56
CA GLU A 44 27.67 -22.12 -26.00
C GLU A 44 28.53 -21.62 -24.82
N PHE A 45 29.84 -21.45 -25.07
CA PHE A 45 30.73 -20.80 -24.13
C PHE A 45 31.18 -19.47 -24.75
N ASP A 46 30.79 -18.38 -24.12
CA ASP A 46 31.26 -17.04 -24.50
C ASP A 46 32.47 -16.66 -23.63
N ALA A 47 33.66 -16.73 -24.21
CA ALA A 47 34.89 -16.42 -23.50
C ALA A 47 35.07 -14.92 -23.25
N GLU A 48 34.47 -14.04 -24.06
CA GLU A 48 34.53 -12.59 -23.90
C GLU A 48 33.64 -12.12 -22.75
N GLN A 49 32.43 -12.63 -22.72
CA GLN A 49 31.47 -12.33 -21.65
C GLN A 49 31.59 -13.25 -20.42
N ARG A 50 32.43 -14.30 -20.53
CA ARG A 50 32.61 -15.30 -19.48
C ARG A 50 31.30 -16.00 -19.06
N LEU A 51 30.49 -16.37 -20.06
CA LEU A 51 29.20 -16.98 -19.88
C LEU A 51 29.10 -18.39 -20.47
N ILE A 52 28.31 -19.23 -19.87
CA ILE A 52 27.80 -20.47 -20.44
C ILE A 52 26.32 -20.22 -20.74
N ALA A 53 25.91 -20.35 -22.00
CA ALA A 53 24.55 -20.23 -22.44
C ALA A 53 24.03 -21.58 -22.96
N ILE A 54 22.92 -22.06 -22.40
CA ILE A 54 22.26 -23.29 -22.80
C ILE A 54 20.92 -22.91 -23.40
N LYS A 55 20.81 -23.11 -24.71
CA LYS A 55 19.58 -22.87 -25.49
C LYS A 55 18.73 -24.12 -25.45
N LEU A 56 17.48 -23.98 -25.06
CA LEU A 56 16.51 -25.07 -25.05
C LEU A 56 15.69 -25.13 -26.35
N VAL A 57 15.13 -26.28 -26.64
CA VAL A 57 14.32 -26.51 -27.86
C VAL A 57 13.06 -25.67 -27.91
N ASP A 58 12.56 -25.23 -26.77
CA ASP A 58 11.40 -24.33 -26.63
C ASP A 58 11.74 -22.84 -26.77
N GLY A 59 13.01 -22.53 -27.10
CA GLY A 59 13.52 -21.17 -27.25
C GLY A 59 14.00 -20.50 -25.96
N ALA A 60 13.87 -21.15 -24.81
CA ALA A 60 14.41 -20.60 -23.57
C ALA A 60 15.95 -20.67 -23.57
N VAL A 61 16.58 -19.70 -22.92
CA VAL A 61 18.04 -19.64 -22.78
C VAL A 61 18.41 -19.55 -21.29
N SER A 62 19.15 -20.53 -20.82
CA SER A 62 19.69 -20.56 -19.45
C SER A 62 21.14 -20.11 -19.46
N GLN A 63 21.48 -19.09 -18.64
CA GLN A 63 22.81 -18.49 -18.64
C GLN A 63 23.44 -18.52 -17.24
N PHE A 64 24.74 -18.77 -17.22
CA PHE A 64 25.57 -18.85 -16.01
C PHE A 64 26.89 -18.11 -16.24
N ALA A 65 27.35 -17.38 -15.24
CA ALA A 65 28.72 -16.87 -15.25
C ALA A 65 29.72 -18.04 -15.07
N THR A 66 30.77 -18.11 -15.91
CA THR A 66 31.67 -19.26 -15.93
C THR A 66 32.46 -19.44 -14.62
N ASP A 67 32.75 -18.35 -13.91
CA ASP A 67 33.44 -18.38 -12.62
C ASP A 67 32.51 -18.77 -11.44
N LYS A 68 31.24 -18.98 -11.70
CA LYS A 68 30.25 -19.42 -10.72
C LYS A 68 29.83 -20.89 -10.90
N VAL A 69 30.22 -21.51 -12.02
CA VAL A 69 29.90 -22.91 -12.30
C VAL A 69 31.03 -23.80 -11.82
N ASP A 70 30.73 -24.71 -10.90
CA ASP A 70 31.68 -25.73 -10.42
C ASP A 70 31.84 -26.88 -11.41
N SER A 71 30.71 -27.35 -11.96
CA SER A 71 30.73 -28.48 -12.88
C SER A 71 29.49 -28.55 -13.77
N ILE A 72 29.65 -29.17 -14.93
CA ILE A 72 28.58 -29.67 -15.78
C ILE A 72 28.78 -31.18 -15.88
N SER A 73 27.86 -31.96 -15.36
CA SER A 73 28.01 -33.40 -15.30
C SER A 73 26.68 -34.15 -15.43
N PHE A 74 26.73 -35.42 -15.77
CA PHE A 74 25.56 -36.30 -15.78
C PHE A 74 25.23 -36.89 -14.39
N VAL A 75 26.01 -36.56 -13.38
CA VAL A 75 25.80 -36.99 -12.02
C VAL A 75 25.09 -35.88 -11.24
N LYS A 76 23.96 -36.24 -10.64
CA LYS A 76 23.23 -35.28 -9.78
C LYS A 76 24.11 -34.90 -8.58
N PRO A 77 24.24 -33.60 -8.27
CA PRO A 77 24.93 -33.16 -7.05
C PRO A 77 24.34 -33.82 -5.81
N ALA A 78 25.23 -34.28 -4.92
CA ALA A 78 24.84 -35.00 -3.69
C ALA A 78 24.05 -34.09 -2.72
N SER A 79 24.24 -32.78 -2.83
CA SER A 79 23.55 -31.76 -2.04
C SER A 79 23.34 -30.53 -2.91
N GLY A 80 22.46 -29.65 -2.46
CA GLY A 80 22.21 -28.35 -3.10
C GLY A 80 20.73 -28.12 -3.45
N THR A 81 20.42 -26.88 -3.78
CA THR A 81 19.07 -26.44 -4.17
C THR A 81 18.91 -26.47 -5.68
N ALA A 82 17.91 -27.19 -6.16
CA ALA A 82 17.59 -27.24 -7.59
C ALA A 82 17.03 -25.90 -8.06
N LEU A 83 17.61 -25.35 -9.13
CA LEU A 83 17.05 -24.26 -9.89
C LEU A 83 16.04 -24.85 -10.88
N THR A 84 14.77 -24.49 -10.71
CA THR A 84 13.68 -25.02 -11.53
C THR A 84 13.22 -24.00 -12.54
N TYR A 85 13.12 -24.42 -13.78
CA TYR A 85 12.43 -23.69 -14.81
C TYR A 85 10.92 -23.75 -14.60
N THR A 86 10.26 -22.62 -14.54
CA THR A 86 8.82 -22.54 -14.54
C THR A 86 8.35 -21.28 -15.27
N GLU A 87 7.43 -21.45 -16.22
CA GLU A 87 6.69 -20.36 -16.84
C GLU A 87 5.34 -20.14 -16.18
N ASP A 88 4.86 -21.13 -15.44
CA ASP A 88 3.55 -21.09 -14.81
C ASP A 88 3.68 -20.56 -13.38
N PHE A 89 3.54 -19.25 -13.24
CA PHE A 89 3.45 -18.56 -11.96
C PHE A 89 2.33 -17.52 -12.02
N SER A 90 1.68 -17.32 -10.90
CA SER A 90 0.53 -16.43 -10.77
C SER A 90 0.69 -15.51 -9.56
N VAL A 91 -0.03 -14.40 -9.59
CA VAL A 91 -0.14 -13.46 -8.47
C VAL A 91 -1.61 -13.24 -8.19
N ALA A 92 -1.99 -13.49 -6.96
CA ALA A 92 -3.35 -13.30 -6.45
C ALA A 92 -3.30 -12.88 -4.98
N PHE A 93 -4.39 -12.35 -4.47
CA PHE A 93 -4.54 -12.17 -3.04
C PHE A 93 -4.56 -13.54 -2.34
N ASP A 94 -3.85 -13.64 -1.23
CA ASP A 94 -3.90 -14.80 -0.37
C ASP A 94 -4.75 -14.47 0.86
N ASP A 95 -5.86 -15.16 1.03
CA ASP A 95 -6.76 -14.97 2.18
C ASP A 95 -6.09 -15.32 3.52
N LYS A 96 -5.00 -16.11 3.49
CA LYS A 96 -4.20 -16.43 4.66
C LYS A 96 -3.33 -15.27 5.13
N ASP A 97 -3.07 -14.29 4.29
CA ASP A 97 -2.24 -13.12 4.63
C ASP A 97 -2.74 -12.41 5.89
N LYS A 98 -4.06 -12.30 6.03
CA LYS A 98 -4.67 -11.71 7.22
C LYS A 98 -4.40 -12.52 8.50
N ASN A 99 -4.39 -13.84 8.42
CA ASN A 99 -4.10 -14.71 9.56
C ASN A 99 -2.63 -14.64 9.95
N VAL A 100 -1.74 -14.59 8.96
CA VAL A 100 -0.29 -14.42 9.21
C VAL A 100 -0.04 -13.11 9.94
N TYR A 101 -0.69 -12.01 9.51
CA TYR A 101 -0.58 -10.72 10.20
C TYR A 101 -1.09 -10.79 11.64
N SER A 102 -2.21 -11.47 11.91
CA SER A 102 -2.78 -11.58 13.26
C SER A 102 -1.90 -12.41 14.23
N GLU A 103 -0.99 -13.23 13.71
CA GLU A 103 -0.01 -14.01 14.48
C GLU A 103 1.26 -13.22 14.80
N ILE A 104 1.51 -12.11 14.10
CA ILE A 104 2.67 -11.24 14.36
C ILE A 104 2.37 -10.41 15.60
N THR A 105 3.03 -10.73 16.71
CA THR A 105 3.00 -9.91 17.91
C THR A 105 3.76 -8.61 17.65
N GLU A 106 3.09 -7.48 17.72
CA GLU A 106 3.71 -6.18 17.50
C GLU A 106 4.83 -5.94 18.52
N THR A 107 6.04 -5.74 18.01
CA THR A 107 7.17 -5.34 18.86
C THR A 107 7.06 -3.84 19.10
N ILE A 108 6.84 -3.45 20.34
CA ILE A 108 6.79 -2.04 20.75
C ILE A 108 8.21 -1.47 20.65
N ILE A 109 8.41 -0.51 19.74
CA ILE A 109 9.65 0.24 19.65
C ILE A 109 9.60 1.35 20.72
N THR A 110 10.33 1.18 21.82
CA THR A 110 10.22 2.02 23.01
C THR A 110 10.94 3.37 22.91
N ASP A 111 11.98 3.48 22.10
CA ASP A 111 12.88 4.63 22.11
C ASP A 111 12.35 5.89 21.39
N GLU A 112 11.36 5.73 20.49
CA GLU A 112 10.70 6.86 19.79
C GLU A 112 9.48 7.41 20.53
N LEU A 113 9.16 6.94 21.74
CA LEU A 113 7.89 7.18 22.41
C LEU A 113 7.83 8.45 23.23
N ILE A 114 8.98 9.04 23.53
CA ILE A 114 9.08 10.15 24.49
C ILE A 114 8.42 11.40 23.93
N ASP A 115 8.56 11.67 22.62
CA ASP A 115 8.04 12.89 21.99
C ASP A 115 6.52 12.83 21.71
N GLU A 116 5.91 11.63 21.76
CA GLU A 116 4.50 11.41 21.47
C GLU A 116 3.62 11.21 22.73
N SER A 117 4.17 11.47 23.91
CA SER A 117 3.46 11.26 25.18
C SER A 117 2.14 12.05 25.28
N GLY A 118 2.01 13.12 24.49
CA GLY A 118 0.80 13.92 24.37
C GLY A 118 -0.38 13.20 23.71
N ASP A 119 -0.12 12.18 22.92
CA ASP A 119 -1.14 11.42 22.19
C ASP A 119 -1.72 10.24 23.00
N PHE A 120 -1.22 10.02 24.19
CA PHE A 120 -1.70 8.94 25.05
C PHE A 120 -2.79 9.43 26.00
N ILE A 121 -4.02 8.93 25.79
CA ILE A 121 -5.14 9.20 26.70
C ILE A 121 -4.79 8.79 28.15
N GLU A 122 -3.94 7.79 28.32
CA GLU A 122 -3.44 7.30 29.60
C GLU A 122 -2.69 8.39 30.38
N ASN A 123 -2.11 9.35 29.67
CA ASN A 123 -1.43 10.52 30.24
C ASN A 123 -2.36 11.72 30.49
N TYR A 124 -3.65 11.61 30.07
CA TYR A 124 -4.63 12.65 30.28
C TYR A 124 -5.43 12.41 31.56
N SER A 125 -5.23 13.27 32.55
CA SER A 125 -5.96 13.18 33.82
C SER A 125 -7.34 13.80 33.69
N VAL A 126 -8.40 13.00 33.82
CA VAL A 126 -9.78 13.47 33.95
C VAL A 126 -10.12 13.75 35.40
N SER A 127 -10.66 14.91 35.70
CA SER A 127 -11.15 15.27 37.04
C SER A 127 -12.60 15.79 37.05
N LYS A 128 -13.15 16.07 35.88
CA LYS A 128 -14.51 16.55 35.69
C LYS A 128 -15.16 15.76 34.56
N VAL A 129 -16.34 15.23 34.82
CA VAL A 129 -17.11 14.46 33.84
C VAL A 129 -18.49 15.09 33.68
N MET A 130 -18.90 15.25 32.42
CA MET A 130 -20.25 15.66 32.05
C MET A 130 -20.89 14.50 31.26
N ASP A 131 -21.92 13.91 31.82
CA ASP A 131 -22.73 12.89 31.15
C ASP A 131 -23.80 13.57 30.29
N ILE A 132 -23.83 13.20 29.02
CA ILE A 132 -24.75 13.75 28.03
C ILE A 132 -25.52 12.59 27.41
N ASN A 133 -26.84 12.65 27.55
CA ASN A 133 -27.72 11.62 27.00
C ASN A 133 -28.71 12.22 26.02
N PHE A 134 -28.58 11.85 24.77
CA PHE A 134 -29.49 12.24 23.69
C PHE A 134 -30.71 11.33 23.62
N THR A 135 -31.87 11.94 23.43
CA THR A 135 -33.13 11.26 23.12
C THR A 135 -33.74 11.89 21.87
N HIS A 136 -34.81 11.30 21.34
CA HIS A 136 -35.50 11.88 20.17
C HIS A 136 -36.17 13.22 20.45
N THR A 137 -36.35 13.58 21.72
CA THR A 137 -37.11 14.79 22.15
C THR A 137 -36.30 15.75 23.00
N GLY A 138 -35.06 15.41 23.32
CA GLY A 138 -34.25 16.30 24.15
C GLY A 138 -32.88 15.74 24.53
N VAL A 139 -32.09 16.56 25.18
CA VAL A 139 -30.79 16.22 25.75
C VAL A 139 -30.82 16.39 27.26
N THR A 140 -30.36 15.39 27.99
CA THR A 140 -30.16 15.51 29.45
C THR A 140 -28.67 15.55 29.78
N ILE A 141 -28.33 16.40 30.74
CA ILE A 141 -26.94 16.68 31.13
C ILE A 141 -26.79 16.51 32.64
N SER A 142 -25.73 15.81 33.07
CA SER A 142 -25.45 15.60 34.50
C SER A 142 -23.94 15.57 34.78
N PRO A 143 -23.44 16.35 35.75
CA PRO A 143 -24.16 17.43 36.42
C PRO A 143 -24.49 18.55 35.43
N ASP A 144 -25.53 19.29 35.71
CA ASP A 144 -26.01 20.44 34.92
C ASP A 144 -25.11 21.67 35.06
N ILE A 145 -24.31 21.73 36.12
CA ILE A 145 -23.37 22.82 36.37
C ILE A 145 -21.95 22.28 36.58
N ILE A 146 -21.02 22.71 35.74
CA ILE A 146 -19.58 22.51 35.92
C ILE A 146 -18.87 23.86 35.75
N SER A 147 -18.01 24.22 36.70
CA SER A 147 -17.27 25.50 36.64
C SER A 147 -16.43 25.59 35.36
N GLY A 148 -16.64 26.67 34.59
CA GLY A 148 -15.98 26.94 33.32
C GLY A 148 -16.59 26.19 32.14
N VAL A 149 -17.78 25.61 32.28
CA VAL A 149 -18.55 25.01 31.19
C VAL A 149 -19.93 25.64 31.11
N ASN A 150 -20.26 26.15 29.94
CA ASN A 150 -21.60 26.63 29.60
C ASN A 150 -22.14 25.77 28.44
N TYR A 151 -23.46 25.64 28.36
CA TYR A 151 -24.09 24.96 27.26
C TYR A 151 -25.42 25.60 26.86
N THR A 152 -25.80 25.39 25.62
CA THR A 152 -27.10 25.78 25.06
C THR A 152 -27.69 24.60 24.30
N ILE A 153 -28.97 24.38 24.45
CA ILE A 153 -29.74 23.38 23.69
C ILE A 153 -30.69 24.14 22.78
N VAL A 154 -30.52 23.96 21.47
CA VAL A 154 -31.36 24.55 20.42
C VAL A 154 -32.32 23.47 19.93
N ASP A 155 -33.57 23.84 19.71
CA ASP A 155 -34.65 22.93 19.25
C ASP A 155 -34.75 21.61 20.04
N GLY A 156 -34.33 21.64 21.32
CA GLY A 156 -34.35 20.52 22.23
C GLY A 156 -33.27 19.47 22.06
N THR A 157 -32.63 19.34 20.88
CA THR A 157 -31.76 18.21 20.56
C THR A 157 -30.38 18.62 19.95
N HIS A 158 -30.17 19.89 19.67
CA HIS A 158 -28.87 20.40 19.20
C HIS A 158 -28.12 21.02 20.37
N LEU A 159 -27.09 20.32 20.85
CA LEU A 159 -26.31 20.74 22.01
C LEU A 159 -25.04 21.48 21.57
N MET A 160 -24.88 22.68 22.10
CA MET A 160 -23.66 23.49 21.96
C MET A 160 -23.01 23.67 23.34
N ILE A 161 -21.73 23.34 23.45
CA ILE A 161 -20.93 23.46 24.68
C ILE A 161 -19.83 24.51 24.43
N SER A 162 -19.62 25.40 25.39
CA SER A 162 -18.47 26.31 25.46
C SER A 162 -17.72 26.10 26.76
N SER A 163 -16.42 25.76 26.69
CA SER A 163 -15.63 25.35 27.84
C SER A 163 -14.26 26.01 27.92
N SER A 164 -13.96 26.63 29.05
CA SER A 164 -12.61 27.03 29.47
C SER A 164 -11.99 26.07 30.48
N SER A 165 -12.76 25.03 30.84
CA SER A 165 -12.38 24.07 31.91
C SER A 165 -11.38 23.04 31.41
N SER A 166 -10.33 22.81 32.20
CA SER A 166 -9.34 21.74 31.94
C SER A 166 -9.75 20.41 32.57
N LYS A 167 -9.13 19.31 32.14
CA LYS A 167 -9.33 17.95 32.64
C LYS A 167 -10.78 17.46 32.53
N MET A 168 -11.46 17.88 31.44
CA MET A 168 -12.84 17.53 31.13
C MET A 168 -12.92 16.20 30.38
N ALA A 169 -13.97 15.43 30.70
CA ALA A 169 -14.49 14.37 29.86
C ALA A 169 -15.97 14.59 29.59
N TYR A 170 -16.36 14.58 28.34
CA TYR A 170 -17.75 14.54 27.90
C TYR A 170 -18.09 13.09 27.56
N ARG A 171 -18.97 12.46 28.33
CA ARG A 171 -19.42 11.08 28.13
C ARG A 171 -20.79 11.11 27.46
N VAL A 172 -20.82 10.73 26.18
CA VAL A 172 -21.97 10.94 25.31
C VAL A 172 -22.60 9.60 24.95
N GLN A 173 -23.92 9.53 25.09
CA GLN A 173 -24.71 8.34 24.79
C GLN A 173 -26.13 8.69 24.32
N GLY A 174 -26.91 7.67 23.97
CA GLY A 174 -28.32 7.82 23.64
C GLY A 174 -28.61 7.76 22.15
N ASN A 175 -29.84 8.11 21.76
CA ASN A 175 -30.31 7.99 20.39
C ASN A 175 -31.13 9.21 19.98
N CYS A 176 -30.69 9.91 18.95
CA CYS A 176 -31.37 11.06 18.39
C CYS A 176 -31.26 11.08 16.86
N SER A 177 -32.39 11.18 16.17
CA SER A 177 -32.46 11.20 14.71
C SER A 177 -32.44 12.61 14.10
N ASN A 178 -32.50 13.65 14.94
CA ASN A 178 -32.38 15.05 14.53
C ASN A 178 -31.72 15.82 15.67
N GLY A 179 -30.39 15.80 15.74
CA GLY A 179 -29.63 16.49 16.77
C GLY A 179 -28.16 16.55 16.44
N SER A 180 -27.43 17.37 17.16
CA SER A 180 -26.00 17.56 16.98
C SER A 180 -25.28 17.86 18.28
N LEU A 181 -23.98 17.62 18.30
CA LEU A 181 -23.07 18.02 19.36
C LEU A 181 -22.02 18.96 18.79
N LYS A 182 -22.04 20.24 19.22
CA LYS A 182 -21.00 21.22 18.88
C LYS A 182 -20.23 21.59 20.15
N ILE A 183 -18.89 21.60 20.06
CA ILE A 183 -18.03 21.91 21.21
C ILE A 183 -17.01 22.98 20.85
N TYR A 184 -17.02 24.07 21.59
CA TYR A 184 -15.95 25.07 21.67
C TYR A 184 -15.15 24.84 22.93
N SER A 185 -13.85 24.70 22.86
CA SER A 185 -13.02 24.49 24.06
C SER A 185 -11.67 25.17 23.96
N GLU A 186 -11.28 25.87 25.03
CA GLU A 186 -9.95 26.45 25.15
C GLU A 186 -8.89 25.40 25.55
N LYS A 187 -9.32 24.23 25.98
CA LYS A 187 -8.46 23.19 26.54
C LYS A 187 -8.73 21.86 25.85
N LYS A 188 -7.72 20.99 25.81
CA LYS A 188 -7.88 19.60 25.39
C LYS A 188 -8.83 18.85 26.32
N PHE A 189 -9.55 17.88 25.77
CA PHE A 189 -10.57 17.12 26.52
C PHE A 189 -10.73 15.69 25.98
N GLN A 190 -11.40 14.86 26.77
CA GLN A 190 -11.85 13.55 26.35
C GLN A 190 -13.30 13.60 25.86
N LEU A 191 -13.56 13.01 24.70
CA LEU A 191 -14.88 12.72 24.19
C LEU A 191 -15.11 11.20 24.24
N ALA A 192 -15.86 10.74 25.25
CA ALA A 192 -16.13 9.32 25.45
C ALA A 192 -17.46 8.95 24.80
N LEU A 193 -17.42 8.20 23.70
CA LEU A 193 -18.59 7.70 23.00
C LEU A 193 -19.06 6.38 23.63
N ASN A 194 -20.21 6.42 24.28
CA ASN A 194 -20.74 5.35 25.14
C ASN A 194 -22.10 4.81 24.68
N GLY A 195 -22.22 4.45 23.40
CA GLY A 195 -23.47 3.97 22.81
C GLY A 195 -24.33 5.12 22.28
N LEU A 196 -23.71 6.01 21.52
CA LEU A 196 -24.36 7.14 20.87
C LEU A 196 -24.85 6.76 19.48
N THR A 197 -26.11 7.04 19.16
CA THR A 197 -26.62 7.13 17.79
C THR A 197 -27.11 8.56 17.58
N LEU A 198 -26.42 9.31 16.73
CA LEU A 198 -26.70 10.73 16.50
C LEU A 198 -26.73 11.03 15.00
N THR A 199 -27.87 11.54 14.54
CA THR A 199 -28.05 12.01 13.17
C THR A 199 -28.34 13.49 13.17
N ASN A 200 -27.58 14.25 12.38
CA ASN A 200 -27.89 15.64 12.05
C ASN A 200 -28.24 15.76 10.56
N PRO A 201 -29.52 15.87 10.19
CA PRO A 201 -29.92 15.93 8.78
C PRO A 201 -29.43 17.19 8.04
N LYS A 202 -28.88 18.18 8.75
CA LYS A 202 -28.54 19.51 8.21
C LYS A 202 -27.10 19.96 8.49
N GLY A 203 -26.22 19.03 8.87
CA GLY A 203 -24.84 19.35 9.15
C GLY A 203 -24.09 18.23 9.85
N PRO A 204 -22.90 18.49 10.41
CA PRO A 204 -22.14 17.54 11.19
C PRO A 204 -22.94 16.98 12.39
N ALA A 205 -22.86 15.67 12.62
CA ALA A 205 -23.37 15.07 13.84
C ALA A 205 -22.54 15.52 15.06
N ILE A 206 -21.21 15.56 14.89
CA ILE A 206 -20.28 16.10 15.89
C ILE A 206 -19.39 17.15 15.19
N ASN A 207 -19.39 18.37 15.75
CA ASN A 207 -18.60 19.47 15.24
C ASN A 207 -17.76 20.08 16.39
N ILE A 208 -16.44 19.95 16.31
CA ILE A 208 -15.52 20.42 17.36
C ILE A 208 -14.73 21.61 16.84
N GLN A 209 -15.09 22.77 17.35
CA GLN A 209 -14.51 24.07 17.00
C GLN A 209 -13.41 24.45 18.01
N THR A 210 -12.31 23.68 18.00
CA THR A 210 -11.13 23.95 18.84
C THR A 210 -9.88 23.34 18.21
N GLY A 211 -8.82 24.15 18.11
CA GLY A 211 -7.48 23.68 17.71
C GLY A 211 -6.72 22.94 18.85
N LYS A 212 -7.46 22.24 19.74
CA LYS A 212 -6.86 21.46 20.84
C LYS A 212 -7.13 19.99 20.66
N THR A 213 -6.23 19.16 21.21
CA THR A 213 -6.34 17.71 21.15
C THR A 213 -7.64 17.19 21.76
N VAL A 214 -8.34 16.35 21.00
CA VAL A 214 -9.53 15.63 21.43
C VAL A 214 -9.23 14.14 21.50
N TYR A 215 -9.28 13.58 22.71
CA TYR A 215 -9.15 12.15 22.93
C TYR A 215 -10.52 11.49 22.77
N VAL A 216 -10.76 10.86 21.61
CA VAL A 216 -12.00 10.16 21.33
C VAL A 216 -11.87 8.72 21.83
N THR A 217 -12.64 8.37 22.86
CA THR A 217 -12.61 7.02 23.42
C THR A 217 -13.88 6.25 23.11
N LEU A 218 -13.72 5.07 22.53
CA LEU A 218 -14.81 4.16 22.19
C LEU A 218 -15.02 3.16 23.34
N ALA A 219 -16.10 3.33 24.09
CA ALA A 219 -16.37 2.49 25.26
C ALA A 219 -16.53 1.01 24.87
N THR A 220 -15.96 0.14 25.69
CA THR A 220 -15.97 -1.32 25.46
C THR A 220 -17.40 -1.84 25.28
N ASP A 221 -17.59 -2.74 24.31
CA ASP A 221 -18.86 -3.37 23.93
C ASP A 221 -19.95 -2.38 23.51
N LYS A 222 -19.59 -1.11 23.27
CA LYS A 222 -20.54 -0.11 22.78
C LYS A 222 -20.38 0.11 21.29
N LYS A 223 -21.52 0.29 20.63
CA LYS A 223 -21.63 0.68 19.24
C LYS A 223 -22.13 2.12 19.17
N ASN A 224 -21.38 2.96 18.50
CA ASN A 224 -21.72 4.34 18.23
C ASN A 224 -22.00 4.50 16.72
N THR A 225 -22.95 5.35 16.36
CA THR A 225 -23.31 5.64 14.97
C THR A 225 -23.51 7.13 14.81
N LEU A 226 -22.79 7.73 13.90
CA LEU A 226 -22.92 9.13 13.52
C LEU A 226 -23.40 9.21 12.07
N CYS A 227 -24.29 10.14 11.79
CA CYS A 227 -24.84 10.36 10.47
C CYS A 227 -25.08 11.87 10.24
N ASP A 228 -24.79 12.36 9.05
CA ASP A 228 -25.11 13.70 8.59
C ASP A 228 -26.24 13.70 7.56
N GLY A 229 -26.51 14.84 6.94
CA GLY A 229 -27.42 15.01 5.80
C GLY A 229 -26.68 15.30 4.51
N GLU A 230 -27.40 15.23 3.38
CA GLU A 230 -26.83 15.51 2.04
C GLU A 230 -26.48 16.99 1.85
N VAL A 231 -27.23 17.87 2.48
CA VAL A 231 -27.07 19.32 2.36
C VAL A 231 -26.96 19.93 3.76
N TYR A 232 -25.90 20.66 4.00
CA TYR A 232 -25.68 21.35 5.25
C TYR A 232 -26.31 22.73 5.23
N ASP A 233 -26.89 23.17 6.35
CA ASP A 233 -27.31 24.55 6.57
C ASP A 233 -26.08 25.47 6.57
N GLU A 234 -26.28 26.77 6.32
CA GLU A 234 -25.21 27.75 6.37
C GLU A 234 -24.50 27.70 7.73
N ALA A 235 -23.15 27.70 7.67
CA ALA A 235 -22.35 27.74 8.88
C ALA A 235 -22.51 29.08 9.60
N PRO A 236 -22.55 29.11 10.93
CA PRO A 236 -22.45 30.35 11.67
C PRO A 236 -21.14 31.07 11.34
N TYR A 237 -21.16 32.38 11.37
CA TYR A 237 -19.96 33.20 11.23
C TYR A 237 -19.28 33.38 12.59
N MET A 238 -17.99 33.15 12.65
CA MET A 238 -17.14 33.43 13.78
C MET A 238 -15.94 34.26 13.31
N ASP A 239 -15.71 35.41 13.96
CA ASP A 239 -14.63 36.35 13.59
C ASP A 239 -14.63 36.81 12.11
N GLY A 240 -15.80 36.83 11.46
CA GLY A 240 -15.98 37.27 10.08
C GLY A 240 -15.85 36.21 9.01
N GLU A 241 -15.52 34.95 9.39
CA GLU A 241 -15.46 33.79 8.50
C GLU A 241 -16.51 32.74 8.90
N PRO A 242 -17.06 31.97 7.95
CA PRO A 242 -17.95 30.87 8.30
C PRO A 242 -17.17 29.74 8.99
N GLU A 243 -17.76 29.15 10.02
CA GLU A 243 -17.20 27.98 10.69
C GLU A 243 -17.11 26.78 9.74
N ASP A 244 -16.07 25.99 9.89
CA ASP A 244 -15.91 24.76 9.12
C ASP A 244 -16.92 23.69 9.50
N GLN A 245 -17.50 23.06 8.46
CA GLN A 245 -18.47 21.96 8.53
C GLN A 245 -18.10 20.90 7.47
N LYS A 246 -16.91 20.28 7.59
CA LYS A 246 -16.34 19.49 6.49
C LYS A 246 -16.82 18.04 6.45
N GLY A 247 -17.33 17.49 7.56
CA GLY A 247 -17.68 16.07 7.64
C GLY A 247 -18.65 15.73 8.75
N THR A 248 -19.12 14.49 8.78
CA THR A 248 -20.04 13.97 9.81
C THR A 248 -19.47 14.12 11.21
N PHE A 249 -18.18 13.84 11.37
CA PHE A 249 -17.40 14.14 12.57
C PHE A 249 -16.24 15.06 12.16
N PHE A 250 -16.36 16.33 12.49
CA PHE A 250 -15.35 17.34 12.19
C PHE A 250 -14.66 17.86 13.45
N SER A 251 -13.37 18.19 13.34
CA SER A 251 -12.58 18.87 14.37
C SER A 251 -11.55 19.82 13.75
N GLU A 252 -11.43 21.05 14.28
CA GLU A 252 -10.35 21.97 13.98
C GLU A 252 -8.99 21.48 14.49
N GLY A 253 -8.97 20.68 15.55
CA GLY A 253 -7.75 20.17 16.19
C GLY A 253 -7.64 18.65 16.13
N GLN A 254 -6.56 18.15 16.71
CA GLN A 254 -6.18 16.75 16.68
C GLN A 254 -7.27 15.81 17.17
N LEU A 255 -7.53 14.73 16.41
CA LEU A 255 -8.41 13.63 16.79
C LEU A 255 -7.60 12.38 17.09
N ILE A 256 -7.64 11.92 18.35
CA ILE A 256 -6.92 10.71 18.78
C ILE A 256 -7.91 9.66 19.24
N PHE A 257 -8.10 8.63 18.43
CA PHE A 257 -9.03 7.53 18.70
C PHE A 257 -8.39 6.42 19.51
N SER A 258 -9.11 5.94 20.53
CA SER A 258 -8.70 4.80 21.35
C SER A 258 -9.91 4.06 21.93
N GLY A 259 -9.67 2.95 22.65
CA GLY A 259 -10.71 2.09 23.21
C GLY A 259 -10.95 0.84 22.38
N THR A 260 -11.96 0.04 22.74
CA THR A 260 -12.26 -1.25 22.11
C THR A 260 -13.66 -1.31 21.48
N GLY A 261 -14.45 -0.24 21.64
CA GLY A 261 -15.79 -0.13 21.07
C GLY A 261 -15.79 0.10 19.56
N THR A 262 -16.99 0.30 19.02
CA THR A 262 -17.23 0.51 17.59
C THR A 262 -17.77 1.91 17.33
N LEU A 263 -17.23 2.57 16.31
CA LEU A 263 -17.77 3.80 15.72
C LEU A 263 -18.14 3.51 14.26
N ASN A 264 -19.41 3.70 13.92
CA ASN A 264 -19.90 3.71 12.55
C ASN A 264 -20.19 5.15 12.13
N VAL A 265 -19.77 5.50 10.92
CA VAL A 265 -20.04 6.83 10.33
C VAL A 265 -20.70 6.65 8.98
N LYS A 266 -21.74 7.43 8.74
CA LYS A 266 -22.40 7.58 7.43
C LYS A 266 -22.40 9.05 7.08
N SER A 267 -21.65 9.41 6.06
CA SER A 267 -21.65 10.77 5.53
C SER A 267 -22.32 10.81 4.17
N TYR A 268 -23.31 11.68 4.07
CA TYR A 268 -24.06 11.92 2.84
C TYR A 268 -23.68 13.28 2.18
N GLY A 269 -23.17 14.24 2.98
CA GLY A 269 -22.85 15.59 2.49
C GLY A 269 -21.36 15.95 2.51
N GLY A 270 -20.55 15.23 3.29
CA GLY A 270 -19.15 15.60 3.51
C GLY A 270 -18.20 14.41 3.60
N HIS A 271 -17.07 14.65 4.28
CA HIS A 271 -16.15 13.59 4.68
C HIS A 271 -16.74 12.76 5.84
N GLY A 272 -16.29 11.52 6.00
CA GLY A 272 -16.70 10.72 7.13
C GLY A 272 -16.19 11.29 8.46
N ILE A 273 -14.87 11.33 8.63
CA ILE A 273 -14.17 11.93 9.77
C ILE A 273 -13.13 12.90 9.22
N CYS A 274 -13.18 14.15 9.66
CA CYS A 274 -12.30 15.20 9.17
C CYS A 274 -11.64 15.96 10.33
N SER A 275 -10.34 16.28 10.15
CA SER A 275 -9.59 17.14 11.08
C SER A 275 -8.72 18.12 10.30
N ASP A 276 -8.72 19.38 10.72
CA ASP A 276 -7.81 20.39 10.14
C ASP A 276 -6.38 20.33 10.71
N ASP A 277 -6.13 19.39 11.60
CA ASP A 277 -4.84 19.06 12.16
C ASP A 277 -4.53 17.57 11.82
N TYR A 278 -4.10 16.75 12.75
CA TYR A 278 -3.86 15.33 12.48
C TYR A 278 -4.90 14.38 13.07
N ILE A 279 -5.00 13.19 12.45
CA ILE A 279 -5.81 12.08 12.97
C ILE A 279 -4.90 10.91 13.33
N ARG A 280 -5.07 10.39 14.55
CA ARG A 280 -4.41 9.20 15.01
C ARG A 280 -5.41 8.14 15.47
N VAL A 281 -5.34 6.93 14.92
CA VAL A 281 -6.14 5.79 15.35
C VAL A 281 -5.23 4.80 16.07
N ARG A 282 -5.24 4.84 17.40
CA ARG A 282 -4.43 3.96 18.25
C ARG A 282 -5.07 2.59 18.43
N SER A 283 -6.40 2.55 18.57
CA SER A 283 -7.19 1.32 18.72
C SER A 283 -8.66 1.59 18.45
N GLY A 284 -9.48 0.56 18.51
CA GLY A 284 -10.93 0.64 18.28
C GLY A 284 -11.33 0.11 16.90
N ASN A 285 -12.64 -0.03 16.70
CA ASN A 285 -13.22 -0.47 15.45
C ASN A 285 -13.96 0.72 14.81
N ILE A 286 -13.40 1.29 13.75
CA ILE A 286 -13.98 2.45 13.04
C ILE A 286 -14.43 2.01 11.66
N ASN A 287 -15.71 2.19 11.36
CA ASN A 287 -16.32 1.85 10.10
C ASN A 287 -16.92 3.11 9.47
N ILE A 288 -16.30 3.61 8.42
CA ILE A 288 -16.93 4.57 7.52
C ILE A 288 -17.79 3.75 6.55
N LEU A 289 -19.09 3.66 6.85
CA LEU A 289 -20.04 2.83 6.10
C LEU A 289 -20.34 3.42 4.72
N SER A 290 -20.32 4.75 4.63
CA SER A 290 -20.36 5.54 3.40
C SER A 290 -19.77 6.92 3.67
N ALA A 291 -19.08 7.51 2.70
CA ALA A 291 -18.71 8.91 2.69
C ALA A 291 -18.91 9.47 1.28
N ALA A 292 -19.65 10.58 1.17
CA ALA A 292 -19.89 11.27 -0.10
C ALA A 292 -18.63 11.95 -0.65
N LYS A 293 -17.67 12.21 0.23
CA LYS A 293 -16.30 12.63 -0.07
C LYS A 293 -15.34 11.59 0.48
N ASP A 294 -14.27 12.02 1.15
CA ASP A 294 -13.28 11.09 1.68
C ASP A 294 -13.78 10.38 2.95
N GLY A 295 -13.28 9.19 3.17
CA GLY A 295 -13.54 8.47 4.41
C GLY A 295 -12.93 9.19 5.60
N PHE A 296 -11.62 9.37 5.60
CA PHE A 296 -10.88 10.27 6.47
C PHE A 296 -10.26 11.39 5.64
N ASN A 297 -10.34 12.61 6.17
CA ASN A 297 -9.64 13.76 5.61
C ASN A 297 -8.88 14.47 6.73
N THR A 298 -7.59 14.75 6.52
CA THR A 298 -6.76 15.40 7.53
C THR A 298 -5.71 16.30 6.88
N ASN A 299 -5.40 17.42 7.53
CA ASN A 299 -4.42 18.34 6.96
C ASN A 299 -2.97 17.94 7.23
N GLU A 300 -2.64 17.43 8.44
CA GLU A 300 -1.23 17.26 8.79
C GLU A 300 -0.77 15.80 8.70
N GLN A 301 -1.21 14.92 9.56
CA GLN A 301 -0.77 13.54 9.60
C GLN A 301 -1.94 12.58 9.78
N PHE A 302 -1.91 11.45 9.07
CA PHE A 302 -2.74 10.31 9.38
C PHE A 302 -1.89 9.16 9.89
N ARG A 303 -2.15 8.73 11.12
CA ARG A 303 -1.37 7.67 11.76
C ARG A 303 -2.23 6.56 12.31
N VAL A 304 -1.85 5.30 12.06
CA VAL A 304 -2.57 4.11 12.53
C VAL A 304 -1.66 3.17 13.28
N GLY A 305 -2.15 2.70 14.41
CA GLY A 305 -1.45 1.74 15.27
C GLY A 305 -0.64 2.40 16.36
N ARG A 306 0.21 1.61 16.93
CA ARG A 306 1.14 1.90 18.02
C ARG A 306 0.50 2.08 19.40
N MET A 307 0.88 1.20 20.29
CA MET A 307 0.68 1.26 21.72
C MET A 307 -0.76 1.23 22.23
N ALA A 308 -1.49 0.22 21.84
CA ALA A 308 -2.70 -0.19 22.54
C ALA A 308 -2.69 -1.70 22.75
N ALA A 309 -3.49 -2.15 23.70
CA ALA A 309 -3.67 -3.58 23.96
C ALA A 309 -4.31 -4.37 22.79
N SER A 310 -4.84 -3.66 21.78
CA SER A 310 -5.45 -4.23 20.58
C SER A 310 -5.17 -3.35 19.35
N ALA A 311 -4.82 -3.97 18.24
CA ALA A 311 -4.65 -3.28 16.97
C ALA A 311 -5.97 -2.66 16.49
N PRO A 312 -5.94 -1.46 15.88
CA PRO A 312 -7.15 -0.84 15.33
C PRO A 312 -7.69 -1.63 14.14
N LYS A 313 -9.02 -1.58 14.00
CA LYS A 313 -9.70 -2.08 12.82
C LYS A 313 -10.42 -0.94 12.13
N ILE A 314 -10.13 -0.74 10.84
CA ILE A 314 -10.67 0.35 10.05
C ILE A 314 -11.28 -0.22 8.78
N THR A 315 -12.53 0.12 8.50
CA THR A 315 -13.20 -0.20 7.23
C THR A 315 -13.76 1.09 6.64
N ILE A 316 -13.47 1.34 5.37
CA ILE A 316 -13.86 2.58 4.68
C ILE A 316 -14.55 2.23 3.37
N ASN A 317 -15.71 2.89 3.12
CA ASN A 317 -16.30 3.00 1.79
C ASN A 317 -16.50 4.49 1.50
N ALA A 318 -15.87 5.00 0.45
CA ALA A 318 -15.87 6.41 0.08
C ALA A 318 -16.12 6.59 -1.42
N ASP A 319 -16.86 7.65 -1.77
CA ASP A 319 -17.13 8.03 -3.16
C ASP A 319 -16.00 8.88 -3.76
N ALA A 320 -15.08 9.39 -2.92
CA ALA A 320 -13.82 10.01 -3.31
C ALA A 320 -12.66 9.19 -2.75
N ASP A 321 -11.77 9.79 -1.94
CA ASP A 321 -10.62 9.11 -1.38
C ASP A 321 -10.95 8.32 -0.10
N GLY A 322 -10.25 7.22 0.13
CA GLY A 322 -10.41 6.48 1.38
C GLY A 322 -9.82 7.24 2.56
N ILE A 323 -8.56 7.62 2.46
CA ILE A 323 -7.82 8.42 3.43
C ILE A 323 -7.04 9.48 2.64
N ASP A 324 -7.40 10.75 2.81
CA ASP A 324 -6.65 11.89 2.28
C ASP A 324 -5.92 12.64 3.39
N CYS A 325 -4.60 12.82 3.19
CA CYS A 325 -3.74 13.62 4.04
C CYS A 325 -3.21 14.82 3.25
N GLY A 326 -3.81 16.01 3.48
CA GLY A 326 -3.64 17.19 2.64
C GLY A 326 -2.26 17.83 2.70
N LYS A 327 -1.61 17.90 3.86
CA LYS A 327 -0.33 18.63 4.04
C LYS A 327 0.77 17.84 4.74
N GLY A 328 0.54 16.61 5.12
CA GLY A 328 1.51 15.85 5.89
C GLY A 328 1.71 14.45 5.34
N ASN A 329 2.02 13.53 6.23
CA ASN A 329 2.38 12.16 5.89
C ASN A 329 1.36 11.14 6.42
N VAL A 330 1.38 9.95 5.81
CA VAL A 330 0.65 8.79 6.30
C VAL A 330 1.64 7.79 6.88
N LEU A 331 1.39 7.37 8.13
CA LEU A 331 2.18 6.36 8.82
C LEU A 331 1.28 5.25 9.35
N ILE A 332 1.46 4.03 8.82
CA ILE A 332 0.75 2.84 9.28
C ILE A 332 1.75 1.87 9.93
N GLU A 333 1.56 1.66 11.23
CA GLU A 333 2.44 0.80 12.03
C GLU A 333 1.77 -0.53 12.39
N ALA A 334 0.42 -0.54 12.41
CA ALA A 334 -0.40 -1.69 12.77
C ALA A 334 -1.83 -1.50 12.30
N GLY A 335 -2.65 -2.52 12.47
CA GLY A 335 -4.09 -2.46 12.21
C GLY A 335 -4.56 -3.37 11.09
N ASP A 336 -5.87 -3.65 11.09
CA ASP A 336 -6.60 -4.31 10.01
C ASP A 336 -7.38 -3.23 9.26
N ILE A 337 -6.87 -2.81 8.11
CA ILE A 337 -7.40 -1.67 7.35
C ILE A 337 -7.94 -2.17 6.01
N THR A 338 -9.21 -1.91 5.76
CA THR A 338 -9.85 -2.18 4.46
C THR A 338 -10.42 -0.88 3.91
N VAL A 339 -10.00 -0.52 2.72
CA VAL A 339 -10.46 0.68 1.99
C VAL A 339 -11.11 0.26 0.68
N ASN A 340 -12.31 0.77 0.44
CA ASN A 340 -12.97 0.75 -0.86
C ASN A 340 -13.28 2.21 -1.22
N SER A 341 -12.71 2.70 -2.30
CA SER A 341 -12.87 4.08 -2.77
C SER A 341 -13.15 4.13 -4.26
N VAL A 342 -13.72 5.21 -4.70
CA VAL A 342 -13.88 5.47 -6.13
C VAL A 342 -12.59 6.07 -6.68
N ASP A 343 -12.03 7.08 -6.03
CA ASP A 343 -10.76 7.69 -6.40
C ASP A 343 -9.58 7.03 -5.65
N ASP A 344 -8.69 7.77 -5.02
CA ASP A 344 -7.51 7.21 -4.38
C ASP A 344 -7.87 6.45 -3.07
N GLY A 345 -7.14 5.39 -2.78
CA GLY A 345 -7.37 4.62 -1.55
C GLY A 345 -6.76 5.28 -0.32
N ILE A 346 -5.45 5.46 -0.35
CA ILE A 346 -4.66 6.17 0.67
C ILE A 346 -3.79 7.17 -0.07
N VAL A 347 -3.98 8.45 0.19
CA VAL A 347 -3.29 9.51 -0.53
C VAL A 347 -2.66 10.54 0.40
N THR A 348 -1.51 11.06 -0.02
CA THR A 348 -0.96 12.34 0.45
C THR A 348 -0.99 13.31 -0.73
N SER A 349 -1.70 14.43 -0.58
CA SER A 349 -2.03 15.31 -1.72
C SER A 349 -1.21 16.59 -1.78
N TYR A 350 -0.31 16.85 -0.82
CA TYR A 350 0.50 18.06 -0.79
C TYR A 350 1.55 18.12 -1.91
N ASP A 351 1.60 19.25 -2.61
CA ASP A 351 2.65 19.50 -3.61
C ASP A 351 3.96 19.95 -2.94
N SER A 352 4.83 18.99 -2.65
CA SER A 352 6.14 19.21 -2.03
C SER A 352 7.19 19.86 -2.95
N LEU A 353 6.86 20.14 -4.21
CA LEU A 353 7.73 20.89 -5.11
C LEU A 353 7.70 22.38 -4.78
N THR A 354 6.60 22.87 -4.21
CA THR A 354 6.43 24.28 -3.84
C THR A 354 6.89 24.57 -2.41
N ASP A 355 6.82 23.59 -1.51
CA ASP A 355 7.28 23.72 -0.12
C ASP A 355 7.94 22.41 0.35
N THR A 356 9.25 22.43 0.44
CA THR A 356 10.05 21.24 0.85
C THR A 356 10.12 21.04 2.36
N THR A 357 9.48 21.88 3.17
CA THR A 357 9.43 21.70 4.64
C THR A 357 8.40 20.67 5.05
N ILE A 358 7.44 20.36 4.16
CA ILE A 358 6.43 19.31 4.35
C ILE A 358 6.85 18.06 3.60
N ASP A 359 6.81 16.92 4.27
CA ASP A 359 7.09 15.61 3.67
C ASP A 359 5.80 14.80 3.51
N PRO A 360 5.17 14.80 2.32
CA PRO A 360 3.97 14.03 2.05
C PRO A 360 4.28 12.56 1.69
N SER A 361 5.15 11.92 2.45
CA SER A 361 5.50 10.51 2.27
C SER A 361 4.47 9.57 2.88
N ILE A 362 4.37 8.36 2.33
CA ILE A 362 3.60 7.25 2.90
C ILE A 362 4.57 6.18 3.39
N THR A 363 4.47 5.85 4.67
CA THR A 363 5.30 4.81 5.31
C THR A 363 4.42 3.71 5.90
N ILE A 364 4.68 2.46 5.49
CA ILE A 364 4.05 1.25 6.02
C ILE A 364 5.10 0.45 6.80
N ARG A 365 4.93 0.36 8.11
CA ARG A 365 5.81 -0.43 9.00
C ARG A 365 5.19 -1.74 9.42
N GLY A 366 3.85 -1.84 9.39
CA GLY A 366 3.10 -3.01 9.83
C GLY A 366 1.65 -2.95 9.38
N GLY A 367 0.83 -3.85 9.89
CA GLY A 367 -0.59 -3.92 9.57
C GLY A 367 -0.94 -4.84 8.39
N PHE A 368 -2.22 -5.15 8.29
CA PHE A 368 -2.84 -5.73 7.11
C PHE A 368 -3.68 -4.64 6.44
N ILE A 369 -3.29 -4.25 5.24
CA ILE A 369 -3.90 -3.15 4.49
C ILE A 369 -4.44 -3.70 3.18
N LYS A 370 -5.75 -3.64 2.99
CA LYS A 370 -6.43 -4.02 1.75
C LYS A 370 -7.10 -2.79 1.15
N VAL A 371 -6.74 -2.46 -0.08
CA VAL A 371 -7.25 -1.28 -0.78
C VAL A 371 -7.81 -1.68 -2.13
N ASN A 372 -9.05 -1.26 -2.41
CA ASN A 372 -9.70 -1.44 -3.69
C ASN A 372 -10.14 -0.07 -4.23
N THR A 373 -9.74 0.28 -5.45
CA THR A 373 -10.18 1.49 -6.14
C THR A 373 -10.89 1.15 -7.46
N THR A 374 -11.86 1.96 -7.85
CA THR A 374 -12.73 1.65 -9.00
C THR A 374 -12.72 2.69 -10.09
N GLY A 375 -12.41 3.93 -9.78
CA GLY A 375 -12.45 5.06 -10.71
C GLY A 375 -11.26 5.11 -11.68
N GLU A 376 -11.42 5.84 -12.76
CA GLU A 376 -10.33 6.14 -13.69
C GLU A 376 -9.23 6.90 -12.96
N LYS A 377 -7.98 6.45 -13.11
CA LYS A 377 -6.79 6.99 -12.44
C LYS A 377 -6.78 6.87 -10.90
N GLY A 378 -7.76 6.19 -10.30
CA GLY A 378 -7.77 5.91 -8.87
C GLY A 378 -6.58 5.03 -8.46
N MET A 379 -5.75 5.51 -7.54
CA MET A 379 -4.57 4.81 -7.04
C MET A 379 -4.91 4.09 -5.72
N ALA A 380 -4.47 2.85 -5.54
CA ALA A 380 -4.67 2.23 -4.23
C ALA A 380 -3.85 2.95 -3.15
N ILE A 381 -2.61 3.31 -3.46
CA ILE A 381 -1.75 4.14 -2.59
C ILE A 381 -1.04 5.18 -3.46
N LYS A 382 -1.18 6.46 -3.11
CA LYS A 382 -0.58 7.59 -3.82
C LYS A 382 0.18 8.50 -2.87
N SER A 383 1.49 8.55 -3.05
CA SER A 383 2.38 9.41 -2.28
C SER A 383 2.92 10.53 -3.16
N ASN A 384 2.70 11.79 -2.76
CA ASN A 384 3.30 12.94 -3.44
C ASN A 384 4.78 13.16 -3.07
N ALA A 385 5.38 12.22 -2.34
CA ALA A 385 6.82 12.12 -2.11
C ALA A 385 7.27 10.65 -2.21
N ASN A 386 7.88 10.10 -1.15
CA ASN A 386 8.35 8.73 -1.12
C ASN A 386 7.28 7.75 -0.65
N TYR A 387 7.30 6.55 -1.21
CA TYR A 387 6.65 5.40 -0.59
C TYR A 387 7.69 4.50 0.05
N THR A 388 7.51 4.16 1.31
CA THR A 388 8.40 3.25 2.05
C THR A 388 7.58 2.15 2.72
N GLN A 389 7.94 0.89 2.44
CA GLN A 389 7.38 -0.26 3.16
C GLN A 389 8.50 -1.06 3.80
N THR A 390 8.49 -1.16 5.14
CA THR A 390 9.48 -1.91 5.91
C THR A 390 8.90 -3.18 6.53
N GLY A 391 7.57 -3.32 6.49
CA GLY A 391 6.85 -4.47 7.03
C GLY A 391 5.38 -4.45 6.64
N GLY A 392 4.58 -5.26 7.33
CA GLY A 392 3.14 -5.38 7.05
C GLY A 392 2.82 -6.09 5.73
N ILE A 393 1.53 -6.19 5.47
CA ILE A 393 0.98 -6.84 4.27
C ILE A 393 0.04 -5.85 3.58
N VAL A 394 0.35 -5.51 2.34
CA VAL A 394 -0.45 -4.62 1.49
C VAL A 394 -1.04 -5.44 0.33
N GLN A 395 -2.35 -5.37 0.17
CA GLN A 395 -3.09 -5.93 -0.95
C GLN A 395 -3.84 -4.80 -1.67
N GLY A 396 -3.34 -4.39 -2.82
CA GLY A 396 -3.93 -3.33 -3.63
C GLY A 396 -4.61 -3.88 -4.89
N LYS A 397 -5.84 -3.43 -5.17
CA LYS A 397 -6.58 -3.78 -6.39
C LYS A 397 -7.13 -2.51 -7.02
N THR A 398 -6.86 -2.31 -8.31
CA THR A 398 -7.39 -1.18 -9.07
C THR A 398 -8.12 -1.66 -10.32
N LEU A 399 -9.28 -1.07 -10.60
CA LEU A 399 -10.13 -1.43 -11.74
C LEU A 399 -10.13 -0.35 -12.83
N GLY A 400 -9.88 0.89 -12.48
CA GLY A 400 -9.95 2.03 -13.40
C GLY A 400 -8.81 2.07 -14.41
N ASN A 401 -9.04 2.67 -15.56
CA ASN A 401 -8.01 2.94 -16.56
C ASN A 401 -7.00 3.97 -16.04
N GLY A 402 -5.73 3.85 -16.38
CA GLY A 402 -4.67 4.74 -15.92
C GLY A 402 -4.33 4.59 -14.43
N SER A 403 -4.97 3.67 -13.71
CA SER A 403 -4.78 3.46 -12.28
C SER A 403 -3.47 2.76 -11.94
N LYS A 404 -3.03 2.87 -10.68
CA LYS A 404 -1.82 2.22 -10.18
C LYS A 404 -2.07 1.71 -8.76
N VAL A 405 -1.45 0.59 -8.38
CA VAL A 405 -1.57 0.14 -6.99
C VAL A 405 -0.69 1.00 -6.08
N VAL A 406 0.55 1.23 -6.44
CA VAL A 406 1.39 2.21 -5.75
C VAL A 406 1.87 3.25 -6.76
N ASN A 407 1.62 4.52 -6.47
CA ASN A 407 2.20 5.66 -7.17
C ASN A 407 2.96 6.52 -6.18
N SER A 408 4.27 6.70 -6.37
CA SER A 408 5.08 7.66 -5.62
C SER A 408 5.69 8.68 -6.59
N GLU A 409 5.59 9.96 -6.25
CA GLU A 409 6.17 11.03 -7.08
C GLU A 409 7.71 11.04 -7.01
N ARG A 410 8.29 10.44 -5.97
CA ARG A 410 9.73 10.26 -5.79
C ARG A 410 10.07 8.78 -5.74
N ASP A 411 10.82 8.35 -4.74
CA ASP A 411 11.33 7.00 -4.64
C ASP A 411 10.28 6.00 -4.09
N PHE A 412 10.41 4.75 -4.54
CA PHE A 412 9.76 3.59 -3.97
C PHE A 412 10.82 2.74 -3.26
N ALA A 413 10.69 2.59 -1.95
CA ALA A 413 11.58 1.79 -1.11
C ALA A 413 10.80 0.65 -0.44
N PHE A 414 11.17 -0.59 -0.76
CA PHE A 414 10.58 -1.79 -0.17
C PHE A 414 11.67 -2.61 0.50
N THR A 415 11.66 -2.65 1.83
CA THR A 415 12.71 -3.28 2.62
C THR A 415 12.21 -4.50 3.39
N GLY A 416 10.90 -4.80 3.33
CA GLY A 416 10.33 -5.96 3.99
C GLY A 416 8.80 -6.00 3.92
N GLY A 417 8.23 -7.10 4.41
CA GLY A 417 6.79 -7.35 4.34
C GLY A 417 6.34 -7.97 3.02
N LYS A 418 5.06 -7.76 2.68
CA LYS A 418 4.46 -8.28 1.46
C LYS A 418 3.63 -7.20 0.76
N LEU A 419 3.83 -7.04 -0.55
CA LEU A 419 2.99 -6.22 -1.42
C LEU A 419 2.40 -7.10 -2.52
N THR A 420 1.07 -7.12 -2.63
CA THR A 420 0.37 -7.77 -3.75
C THR A 420 -0.44 -6.72 -4.50
N ALA A 421 -0.15 -6.54 -5.78
CA ALA A 421 -0.79 -5.56 -6.65
C ALA A 421 -1.55 -6.25 -7.79
N LEU A 422 -2.85 -6.00 -7.88
CA LEU A 422 -3.72 -6.49 -8.95
C LEU A 422 -4.28 -5.30 -9.73
N VAL A 423 -3.93 -5.19 -11.01
CA VAL A 423 -4.28 -4.07 -11.89
C VAL A 423 -5.05 -4.58 -13.09
N TYR A 424 -6.27 -4.11 -13.25
CA TYR A 424 -7.18 -4.58 -14.31
C TYR A 424 -7.45 -3.53 -15.40
N GLY A 425 -7.29 -2.24 -15.09
CA GLY A 425 -7.50 -1.15 -16.04
C GLY A 425 -6.47 -1.14 -17.17
N THR A 426 -6.80 -0.46 -18.23
CA THR A 426 -5.94 -0.18 -19.39
C THR A 426 -5.48 1.29 -19.37
N VAL A 427 -5.06 1.84 -20.47
CA VAL A 427 -4.66 3.24 -20.62
C VAL A 427 -5.87 4.15 -20.39
N SER A 428 -5.71 5.25 -19.67
CA SER A 428 -6.78 6.22 -19.42
C SER A 428 -7.08 7.11 -20.63
N SER A 429 -8.17 7.85 -20.54
CA SER A 429 -8.61 8.78 -21.60
C SER A 429 -7.57 9.90 -21.88
N ASP A 430 -6.71 10.24 -20.93
CA ASP A 430 -5.60 11.20 -21.08
C ASP A 430 -4.26 10.54 -21.37
N SER A 431 -4.27 9.27 -21.84
CA SER A 431 -3.06 8.50 -22.21
C SER A 431 -2.14 8.13 -21.03
N SER A 432 -2.62 8.16 -19.79
CA SER A 432 -1.87 7.67 -18.64
C SER A 432 -1.84 6.13 -18.63
N SER A 433 -0.65 5.55 -18.49
CA SER A 433 -0.50 4.09 -18.41
C SER A 433 -0.86 3.57 -17.02
N THR A 434 -1.47 2.39 -16.97
CA THR A 434 -1.64 1.61 -15.74
C THR A 434 -0.33 0.98 -15.28
N ALA A 435 -0.18 0.82 -13.96
CA ALA A 435 0.99 0.13 -13.41
C ALA A 435 0.67 -0.55 -12.07
N GLY A 436 1.43 -1.58 -11.73
CA GLY A 436 1.46 -2.12 -10.37
C GLY A 436 2.15 -1.15 -9.43
N VAL A 437 3.38 -0.80 -9.75
CA VAL A 437 4.19 0.23 -9.06
C VAL A 437 4.66 1.27 -10.07
N LYS A 438 4.33 2.53 -9.84
CA LYS A 438 4.93 3.69 -10.51
C LYS A 438 5.72 4.49 -9.50
N CYS A 439 6.94 4.90 -9.85
CA CYS A 439 7.69 5.89 -9.08
C CYS A 439 8.40 6.89 -10.01
N GLY A 440 8.44 8.15 -9.60
CA GLY A 440 9.13 9.23 -10.31
C GLY A 440 10.64 9.21 -10.10
N GLY A 441 11.12 8.53 -9.05
CA GLY A 441 12.52 8.30 -8.72
C GLY A 441 12.95 6.86 -8.92
N ASN A 442 13.77 6.36 -7.98
CA ASN A 442 14.28 5.00 -7.97
C ASN A 442 13.29 4.02 -7.34
N CYS A 443 13.31 2.77 -7.80
CA CYS A 443 12.61 1.64 -7.21
C CYS A 443 13.65 0.70 -6.59
N THR A 444 13.70 0.63 -5.26
CA THR A 444 14.65 -0.20 -4.51
C THR A 444 13.91 -1.28 -3.73
N ILE A 445 14.30 -2.53 -3.92
CA ILE A 445 13.75 -3.71 -3.22
C ILE A 445 14.92 -4.41 -2.53
N THR A 446 14.96 -4.36 -1.20
CA THR A 446 16.07 -4.95 -0.43
C THR A 446 15.73 -6.30 0.16
N ASP A 447 14.46 -6.58 0.45
CA ASP A 447 13.97 -7.89 0.93
C ASP A 447 12.44 -7.95 0.88
N GLY A 448 11.87 -9.11 1.27
CA GLY A 448 10.43 -9.34 1.37
C GLY A 448 9.81 -9.93 0.10
N THR A 449 8.50 -9.76 -0.06
CA THR A 449 7.76 -10.37 -1.17
C THR A 449 6.95 -9.33 -1.93
N ILE A 450 7.16 -9.21 -3.23
CA ILE A 450 6.35 -8.39 -4.13
C ILE A 450 5.73 -9.28 -5.20
N GLY A 451 4.40 -9.21 -5.33
CA GLY A 451 3.65 -9.80 -6.43
C GLY A 451 2.85 -8.75 -7.17
N VAL A 452 3.05 -8.63 -8.47
CA VAL A 452 2.29 -7.71 -9.33
C VAL A 452 1.66 -8.49 -10.47
N ASN A 453 0.37 -8.28 -10.70
CA ASN A 453 -0.34 -8.79 -11.87
C ASN A 453 -1.13 -7.65 -12.54
N CYS A 454 -0.67 -7.26 -13.71
CA CYS A 454 -1.31 -6.30 -14.59
C CYS A 454 -1.91 -7.06 -15.78
N SER A 455 -3.23 -7.12 -15.88
CA SER A 455 -3.94 -7.79 -16.98
C SER A 455 -4.49 -6.82 -18.04
N GLY A 456 -4.46 -5.52 -17.78
CA GLY A 456 -4.88 -4.50 -18.75
C GLY A 456 -3.84 -4.29 -19.86
N GLU A 457 -4.31 -3.84 -21.02
CA GLU A 457 -3.44 -3.54 -22.16
C GLU A 457 -2.51 -2.36 -21.88
N GLY A 458 -1.27 -2.44 -22.36
CA GLY A 458 -0.26 -1.39 -22.21
C GLY A 458 0.26 -1.17 -20.78
N ALA A 459 -0.13 -2.04 -19.86
CA ALA A 459 0.23 -1.91 -18.44
C ALA A 459 1.69 -2.26 -18.17
N LYS A 460 2.22 -1.80 -17.03
CA LYS A 460 3.56 -2.12 -16.56
C LYS A 460 3.51 -2.63 -15.12
N ALA A 461 4.21 -3.73 -14.82
CA ALA A 461 4.24 -4.18 -13.44
C ALA A 461 5.06 -3.22 -12.56
N ILE A 462 6.27 -2.83 -12.99
CA ILE A 462 7.04 -1.72 -12.39
C ILE A 462 7.38 -0.71 -13.48
N ASN A 463 7.06 0.56 -13.24
CA ASN A 463 7.39 1.70 -14.08
C ASN A 463 8.12 2.75 -13.26
N ALA A 464 9.44 2.76 -13.30
CA ALA A 464 10.28 3.71 -12.60
C ALA A 464 10.93 4.70 -13.60
N ASP A 465 10.93 5.99 -13.26
CA ASP A 465 11.65 6.97 -14.07
C ASP A 465 13.16 6.93 -13.76
N GLY A 466 13.53 6.49 -12.55
CA GLY A 466 14.90 6.21 -12.13
C GLY A 466 15.31 4.75 -12.32
N ASN A 467 16.22 4.30 -11.48
CA ASN A 467 16.80 2.96 -11.50
C ASN A 467 15.92 1.96 -10.75
N VAL A 468 15.87 0.73 -11.23
CA VAL A 468 15.33 -0.41 -10.46
C VAL A 468 16.50 -1.22 -9.91
N VAL A 469 16.55 -1.37 -8.59
CA VAL A 469 17.57 -2.15 -7.87
C VAL A 469 16.88 -3.20 -7.01
N ILE A 470 17.27 -4.46 -7.19
CA ILE A 470 16.78 -5.59 -6.38
C ILE A 470 17.98 -6.23 -5.69
N ASP A 471 18.08 -6.02 -4.39
CA ASP A 471 19.18 -6.57 -3.58
C ASP A 471 18.87 -8.00 -3.13
N ASN A 472 17.61 -8.26 -2.73
CA ASN A 472 17.12 -9.57 -2.29
C ASN A 472 15.58 -9.63 -2.38
N GLY A 473 14.98 -10.72 -1.88
CA GLY A 473 13.54 -10.93 -1.80
C GLY A 473 12.97 -11.80 -2.93
N ASN A 474 11.65 -11.98 -2.89
CA ASN A 474 10.89 -12.74 -3.89
C ASN A 474 9.99 -11.78 -4.69
N VAL A 475 10.29 -11.58 -5.95
CA VAL A 475 9.62 -10.62 -6.81
C VAL A 475 8.98 -11.33 -7.99
N THR A 476 7.66 -11.24 -8.13
CA THR A 476 6.90 -11.82 -9.23
C THR A 476 6.15 -10.71 -9.98
N LEU A 477 6.50 -10.50 -11.23
CA LEU A 477 5.98 -9.41 -12.05
C LEU A 477 5.30 -9.95 -13.32
N LEU A 478 3.99 -9.78 -13.40
CA LEU A 478 3.18 -10.17 -14.55
C LEU A 478 2.59 -8.92 -15.21
N SER A 479 2.76 -8.81 -16.52
CA SER A 479 2.11 -7.83 -17.37
C SER A 479 1.61 -8.53 -18.63
N THR A 480 0.45 -9.20 -18.49
CA THR A 480 -0.04 -10.20 -19.45
C THR A 480 -1.06 -9.65 -20.45
N GLY A 481 -1.58 -8.43 -20.23
CA GLY A 481 -2.41 -7.75 -21.23
C GLY A 481 -1.61 -7.42 -22.48
N ASP A 482 -2.28 -7.36 -23.63
CA ASP A 482 -1.67 -7.01 -24.91
C ASP A 482 -1.08 -5.60 -24.90
N ASN A 483 -0.36 -5.23 -25.94
CA ASN A 483 0.04 -3.84 -26.13
C ASN A 483 -1.21 -3.01 -26.45
N TYR A 484 -1.35 -1.87 -25.78
CA TYR A 484 -2.40 -0.91 -26.08
C TYR A 484 -2.04 -0.10 -27.33
N LYS A 485 -3.00 0.04 -28.25
CA LYS A 485 -2.84 0.88 -29.41
C LYS A 485 -4.17 1.55 -29.77
N ASP A 486 -4.18 2.87 -29.73
CA ASP A 486 -5.29 3.70 -30.16
C ASP A 486 -4.76 4.95 -30.90
N GLY A 487 -5.01 5.02 -32.20
CA GLY A 487 -4.48 6.09 -33.05
C GLY A 487 -2.95 6.18 -33.02
N ALA A 488 -2.43 7.28 -32.51
CA ALA A 488 -1.00 7.54 -32.31
C ALA A 488 -0.44 6.98 -30.99
N GLU A 489 -1.32 6.63 -30.04
CA GLU A 489 -0.92 6.07 -28.74
C GLU A 489 -0.49 4.61 -28.92
N ASP A 490 0.70 4.30 -28.43
CA ASP A 490 1.27 2.96 -28.43
C ASP A 490 1.95 2.71 -27.09
N LYS A 491 1.23 2.05 -26.16
CA LYS A 491 1.76 1.69 -24.84
C LYS A 491 2.06 0.19 -24.80
N LYS A 492 3.24 -0.16 -24.34
CA LYS A 492 3.72 -1.54 -24.30
C LYS A 492 3.55 -2.16 -22.92
N SER A 493 3.04 -3.39 -22.92
CA SER A 493 2.94 -4.21 -21.70
C SER A 493 4.31 -4.77 -21.31
N ARG A 494 4.82 -4.37 -20.14
CA ARG A 494 6.17 -4.69 -19.68
C ARG A 494 6.18 -5.10 -18.21
N ALA A 495 7.06 -6.03 -17.83
CA ALA A 495 7.25 -6.31 -16.42
C ALA A 495 8.04 -5.18 -15.74
N VAL A 496 9.13 -4.70 -16.35
CA VAL A 496 9.91 -3.55 -15.85
C VAL A 496 10.16 -2.56 -16.97
N SER A 497 9.95 -1.28 -16.67
CA SER A 497 10.38 -0.13 -17.48
C SER A 497 11.12 0.85 -16.57
N SER A 498 12.40 1.17 -16.86
CA SER A 498 13.25 1.99 -15.98
C SER A 498 14.43 2.62 -16.70
N LEU A 499 15.16 3.52 -16.01
CA LEU A 499 16.43 4.04 -16.48
C LEU A 499 17.49 2.93 -16.56
N SER A 500 17.67 2.14 -15.50
CA SER A 500 18.53 0.94 -15.48
C SER A 500 17.90 -0.15 -14.60
N TYR A 501 18.35 -1.38 -14.76
CA TYR A 501 17.97 -2.50 -13.93
C TYR A 501 19.21 -3.17 -13.35
N THR A 502 19.27 -3.35 -12.05
CA THR A 502 20.32 -4.09 -11.36
C THR A 502 19.71 -5.10 -10.40
N GLN A 503 20.11 -6.36 -10.52
CA GLN A 503 19.77 -7.41 -9.56
C GLN A 503 21.05 -7.90 -8.88
N ASN A 504 21.13 -7.68 -7.57
CA ASN A 504 22.25 -8.11 -6.74
C ASN A 504 21.98 -9.49 -6.10
N GLY A 505 20.71 -9.85 -5.90
CA GLY A 505 20.29 -11.10 -5.27
C GLY A 505 18.80 -11.40 -5.46
N GLY A 506 18.25 -12.26 -4.60
CA GLY A 506 16.84 -12.63 -4.59
C GLY A 506 16.38 -13.51 -5.77
N THR A 507 15.07 -13.76 -5.81
CA THR A 507 14.41 -14.51 -6.88
C THR A 507 13.43 -13.60 -7.59
N VAL A 508 13.62 -13.40 -8.88
CA VAL A 508 12.78 -12.53 -9.72
C VAL A 508 12.19 -13.34 -10.86
N LEU A 509 10.86 -13.38 -10.91
CA LEU A 509 10.08 -14.03 -11.95
C LEU A 509 9.30 -12.97 -12.73
N MET A 510 9.52 -12.88 -14.03
CA MET A 510 8.88 -11.89 -14.89
C MET A 510 8.22 -12.56 -16.09
N ARG A 511 7.00 -12.16 -16.40
CA ARG A 511 6.32 -12.48 -17.67
C ARG A 511 5.56 -11.26 -18.16
N SER A 512 5.77 -10.93 -19.43
CA SER A 512 5.06 -9.83 -20.08
C SER A 512 4.63 -10.22 -21.49
N TYR A 513 3.67 -9.48 -22.03
CA TYR A 513 3.31 -9.62 -23.43
C TYR A 513 4.41 -9.06 -24.34
N ASP A 514 4.85 -7.83 -24.14
CA ASP A 514 6.01 -7.24 -24.82
C ASP A 514 7.32 -7.68 -24.08
N LYS A 515 8.31 -6.83 -23.96
CA LYS A 515 9.57 -7.14 -23.28
C LYS A 515 9.41 -7.23 -21.75
N ALA A 516 10.05 -8.20 -21.12
CA ALA A 516 10.03 -8.30 -19.67
C ALA A 516 10.78 -7.13 -19.02
N ILE A 517 11.99 -6.81 -19.51
CA ILE A 517 12.77 -5.67 -18.99
C ILE A 517 13.11 -4.73 -20.13
N VAL A 518 12.75 -3.46 -19.97
CA VAL A 518 13.15 -2.36 -20.87
C VAL A 518 13.82 -1.27 -20.05
N THR A 519 15.03 -0.92 -20.45
CA THR A 519 15.81 0.17 -19.85
C THR A 519 16.38 1.06 -20.94
N THR A 520 16.62 2.33 -20.62
CA THR A 520 17.42 3.23 -21.48
C THR A 520 18.92 3.06 -21.22
N GLY A 521 19.29 2.56 -20.07
CA GLY A 521 20.66 2.23 -19.67
C GLY A 521 20.88 0.72 -19.57
N ALA A 522 21.78 0.30 -18.68
CA ALA A 522 22.21 -1.08 -18.56
C ALA A 522 21.21 -1.97 -17.83
N ILE A 523 21.18 -3.26 -18.20
CA ILE A 523 20.66 -4.37 -17.42
C ILE A 523 21.85 -5.10 -16.82
N SER A 524 21.88 -5.29 -15.50
CA SER A 524 22.98 -5.92 -14.76
C SER A 524 22.46 -7.01 -13.82
N LEU A 525 22.93 -8.24 -14.00
CA LEU A 525 22.70 -9.34 -13.08
C LEU A 525 24.01 -9.69 -12.37
N LYS A 526 24.08 -9.37 -11.09
CA LYS A 526 25.25 -9.62 -10.22
C LYS A 526 25.05 -10.82 -9.29
N GLY A 527 23.79 -11.23 -9.08
CA GLY A 527 23.46 -12.37 -8.24
C GLY A 527 21.97 -12.73 -8.30
N GLY A 528 21.59 -13.77 -7.56
CA GLY A 528 20.19 -14.22 -7.50
C GLY A 528 19.72 -15.04 -8.71
N ILE A 529 18.42 -15.13 -8.86
CA ILE A 529 17.73 -15.87 -9.93
C ILE A 529 16.85 -14.90 -10.69
N LEU A 530 17.04 -14.81 -12.01
CA LEU A 530 16.19 -14.04 -12.91
C LEU A 530 15.57 -14.94 -13.96
N ASN A 531 14.24 -15.05 -13.96
CA ASN A 531 13.47 -15.64 -15.04
C ASN A 531 12.70 -14.52 -15.74
N ALA A 532 12.98 -14.29 -17.02
CA ALA A 532 12.38 -13.23 -17.80
C ALA A 532 11.79 -13.77 -19.11
N PHE A 533 10.46 -13.68 -19.26
CA PHE A 533 9.72 -14.22 -20.39
C PHE A 533 8.94 -13.11 -21.11
N SER A 534 9.01 -13.15 -22.44
CA SER A 534 8.18 -12.34 -23.32
C SER A 534 7.28 -13.24 -24.16
N ALA A 535 6.01 -12.86 -24.35
CA ALA A 535 5.09 -13.59 -25.19
C ALA A 535 5.20 -13.19 -26.68
N SER A 536 5.63 -11.98 -26.99
CA SER A 536 5.60 -11.45 -28.38
C SER A 536 6.88 -10.79 -28.87
N ASP A 537 7.87 -10.58 -28.00
CA ASP A 537 9.11 -9.89 -28.35
C ASP A 537 10.33 -10.55 -27.69
N TYR A 538 11.51 -9.90 -27.69
CA TYR A 538 12.66 -10.31 -26.88
C TYR A 538 12.37 -10.07 -25.41
N ALA A 539 12.81 -10.97 -24.53
CA ALA A 539 12.61 -10.82 -23.10
C ALA A 539 13.32 -9.57 -22.54
N LEU A 540 14.49 -9.23 -23.06
CA LEU A 540 15.30 -8.08 -22.64
C LEU A 540 15.36 -7.04 -23.76
N GLY A 541 15.22 -5.77 -23.39
CA GLY A 541 15.35 -4.63 -24.32
C GLY A 541 16.78 -4.37 -24.79
N VAL A 542 17.75 -4.64 -23.93
CA VAL A 542 19.19 -4.59 -24.19
C VAL A 542 19.86 -5.82 -23.61
N ALA A 543 21.06 -6.16 -24.08
CA ALA A 543 21.81 -7.29 -23.52
C ALA A 543 22.13 -7.04 -22.04
N ALA A 544 21.99 -8.08 -21.23
CA ALA A 544 22.34 -8.02 -19.81
C ALA A 544 23.83 -8.25 -19.59
N ALA A 545 24.47 -7.43 -18.75
CA ALA A 545 25.77 -7.72 -18.20
C ALA A 545 25.62 -8.67 -17.00
N GLN A 546 25.98 -9.93 -17.18
CA GLN A 546 25.88 -10.95 -16.13
C GLN A 546 27.26 -11.21 -15.53
N THR A 547 27.41 -10.91 -14.24
CA THR A 547 28.63 -11.18 -13.46
C THR A 547 28.41 -12.18 -12.33
N GLY A 548 27.16 -12.65 -12.16
CA GLY A 548 26.79 -13.67 -11.18
C GLY A 548 25.32 -14.08 -11.36
N GLY A 549 24.85 -14.94 -10.47
CA GLY A 549 23.49 -15.41 -10.51
C GLY A 549 23.17 -16.37 -11.67
N TRP A 550 21.92 -16.70 -11.80
CA TRP A 550 21.35 -17.49 -12.88
C TRP A 550 20.27 -16.70 -13.61
N MET A 551 20.37 -16.68 -14.93
CA MET A 551 19.38 -16.02 -15.78
C MET A 551 18.75 -17.02 -16.75
N LEU A 552 17.45 -17.03 -16.80
CA LEU A 552 16.67 -17.76 -17.78
C LEU A 552 15.82 -16.76 -18.56
N THR A 553 15.97 -16.74 -19.87
CA THR A 553 15.16 -15.90 -20.76
C THR A 553 14.42 -16.74 -21.77
N LYS A 554 13.22 -16.30 -22.14
CA LYS A 554 12.48 -16.86 -23.26
C LYS A 554 11.88 -15.73 -24.07
N ASN A 555 12.14 -15.73 -25.37
CA ASN A 555 11.65 -14.76 -26.30
C ASN A 555 10.37 -15.28 -26.97
N GLY A 556 9.40 -14.40 -27.20
CA GLY A 556 8.18 -14.71 -27.96
C GLY A 556 8.40 -14.61 -29.48
N LYS A 557 9.56 -14.07 -29.90
CA LYS A 557 9.98 -14.05 -31.31
C LYS A 557 11.42 -14.56 -31.45
N GLU A 558 11.71 -15.10 -32.63
CA GLU A 558 13.03 -15.58 -33.03
C GLU A 558 14.03 -14.45 -33.35
#